data_82046acdbab9bc6f3b5ef95a6789b839
#
_entry.id   82046acdbab9bc6f3b5ef95a6789b839
#
_cell.length_a   1.000
_cell.length_b   1.000
_cell.length_c   1.000
_cell.angle_alpha   90.00
_cell.angle_beta   90.00
_cell.angle_gamma   90.00
#
_symmetry.space_group_name_H-M   'P 1'
#
loop_
_entity.id
_entity.type
_entity.pdbx_description
1 polymer ?
#
loop_
_entity_poly.entity_id
_entity_poly.type
_entity_poly.pdbx_seq_one_letter_code
_entity_poly.pdbx_strand_id
1 'polypeptide(L)'
;MNYTEYFKKIDDEIKKADSIVILRHESPDPDAIGSQVGLREIIRATYPEKTVYLLGEMPSSLTYIGEMDEITQEQFDASLIIVLDCANTPRIDCPFEVDPSKVIKIDHHPDRDVYGAISFVDTNSSSTSEILCRFAFDVESTWKVSKEAANALYAGIVGDTGRFLYPATTAVTFAMVSKLLEFAVDISGIAYHMITNPVAVSRLAGYIYQNMEISENGVAATILTQKDLEHFGIEEDQTHGVISLPSTVEGIHCWALFVEQPDGSYRVNLRSKGPIVNVIAQNHGGGGHPLASGAIVQTLEEVNEIVKELNASSKDYLSK
;
A
#
# COMPACT_ATOMS: atom_id res chain seq x y z
N MET A 1 21.64 -0.97 -9.12
CA MET A 1 20.89 -0.66 -10.36
C MET A 1 21.36 0.62 -11.00
N ASN A 2 21.30 0.73 -12.33
CA ASN A 2 21.66 1.96 -13.05
C ASN A 2 20.38 2.80 -13.29
N TYR A 3 20.06 3.70 -12.38
CA TYR A 3 18.88 4.57 -12.45
C TYR A 3 18.86 5.41 -13.72
N THR A 4 19.99 6.05 -14.07
CA THR A 4 20.12 6.91 -15.26
C THR A 4 19.81 6.16 -16.55
N GLU A 5 20.27 4.90 -16.69
CA GLU A 5 20.00 4.11 -17.89
C GLU A 5 18.51 3.75 -18.02
N TYR A 6 17.88 3.33 -16.93
CA TYR A 6 16.44 2.99 -16.95
C TYR A 6 15.59 4.24 -17.10
N PHE A 7 15.95 5.35 -16.44
CA PHE A 7 15.29 6.63 -16.64
C PHE A 7 15.24 6.99 -18.13
N LYS A 8 16.37 6.94 -18.85
CA LYS A 8 16.42 7.23 -20.29
C LYS A 8 15.52 6.32 -21.12
N LYS A 9 15.54 5.01 -20.83
CA LYS A 9 14.68 4.05 -21.56
C LYS A 9 13.20 4.36 -21.36
N ILE A 10 12.79 4.65 -20.13
CA ILE A 10 11.40 4.97 -19.77
C ILE A 10 10.99 6.30 -20.39
N ASP A 11 11.82 7.32 -20.26
CA ASP A 11 11.58 8.66 -20.80
C ASP A 11 11.49 8.67 -22.34
N ASP A 12 12.31 7.84 -23.00
CA ASP A 12 12.25 7.69 -24.45
C ASP A 12 10.94 7.05 -24.93
N GLU A 13 10.37 6.10 -24.19
CA GLU A 13 9.05 5.52 -24.50
C GLU A 13 7.92 6.52 -24.19
N ILE A 14 8.01 7.26 -23.09
CA ILE A 14 7.08 8.34 -22.78
C ILE A 14 7.07 9.40 -23.90
N LYS A 15 8.24 9.79 -24.41
CA LYS A 15 8.37 10.76 -25.51
C LYS A 15 7.70 10.32 -26.80
N LYS A 16 7.73 9.02 -27.11
CA LYS A 16 7.13 8.46 -28.34
C LYS A 16 5.60 8.38 -28.27
N ALA A 17 5.04 8.22 -27.08
CA ALA A 17 3.60 8.04 -26.90
C ALA A 17 2.87 9.39 -26.89
N ASP A 18 1.71 9.48 -27.56
CA ASP A 18 0.83 10.64 -27.49
C ASP A 18 -0.08 10.58 -26.25
N SER A 19 -0.46 9.35 -25.85
CA SER A 19 -1.26 9.09 -24.65
C SER A 19 -0.64 7.99 -23.80
N ILE A 20 -0.86 8.09 -22.49
CA ILE A 20 -0.29 7.21 -21.47
C ILE A 20 -1.38 6.84 -20.48
N VAL A 21 -1.47 5.56 -20.13
CA VAL A 21 -2.29 5.07 -19.01
C VAL A 21 -1.35 4.59 -17.92
N ILE A 22 -1.58 5.05 -16.68
CA ILE A 22 -0.83 4.60 -15.52
C ILE A 22 -1.74 3.76 -14.65
N LEU A 23 -1.29 2.53 -14.37
CA LEU A 23 -1.97 1.52 -13.55
C LEU A 23 -1.17 1.25 -12.28
N ARG A 24 -1.80 0.59 -11.32
CA ARG A 24 -1.22 0.14 -10.04
C ARG A 24 -1.93 -1.14 -9.56
N HIS A 25 -1.62 -1.62 -8.35
CA HIS A 25 -2.27 -2.82 -7.80
C HIS A 25 -3.70 -2.55 -7.29
N GLU A 26 -4.53 -3.60 -7.25
CA GLU A 26 -5.84 -3.62 -6.56
C GLU A 26 -5.69 -3.37 -5.06
N SER A 27 -6.74 -2.87 -4.41
CA SER A 27 -6.71 -2.47 -2.99
C SER A 27 -5.53 -1.54 -2.69
N PRO A 28 -5.46 -0.37 -3.36
CA PRO A 28 -4.30 0.49 -3.33
C PRO A 28 -4.08 1.12 -1.97
N ASP A 29 -2.82 1.36 -1.69
CA ASP A 29 -2.35 2.13 -0.55
C ASP A 29 -1.87 3.55 -0.97
N PRO A 30 -1.35 4.37 -0.04
CA PRO A 30 -0.86 5.69 -0.40
C PRO A 30 0.30 5.71 -1.40
N ASP A 31 1.15 4.66 -1.47
CA ASP A 31 2.24 4.62 -2.45
C ASP A 31 1.74 4.29 -3.84
N ALA A 32 0.83 3.33 -3.96
CA ALA A 32 0.20 2.98 -5.23
C ALA A 32 -0.48 4.22 -5.88
N ILE A 33 -1.27 4.97 -5.11
CA ILE A 33 -1.93 6.20 -5.61
C ILE A 33 -0.92 7.35 -5.74
N GLY A 34 -0.03 7.51 -4.78
CA GLY A 34 0.97 8.59 -4.76
C GLY A 34 1.94 8.52 -5.93
N SER A 35 2.44 7.34 -6.24
CA SER A 35 3.29 7.10 -7.42
C SER A 35 2.54 7.33 -8.72
N GLN A 36 1.29 6.84 -8.82
CA GLN A 36 0.44 6.99 -10.00
C GLN A 36 0.13 8.46 -10.30
N VAL A 37 -0.37 9.21 -9.32
CA VAL A 37 -0.65 10.64 -9.44
C VAL A 37 0.65 11.42 -9.64
N GLY A 38 1.71 11.11 -8.90
CA GLY A 38 3.01 11.76 -8.98
C GLY A 38 3.61 11.68 -10.39
N LEU A 39 3.59 10.49 -11.00
CA LEU A 39 4.09 10.31 -12.37
C LEU A 39 3.23 11.06 -13.39
N ARG A 40 1.89 11.03 -13.27
CA ARG A 40 1.00 11.83 -14.13
C ARG A 40 1.38 13.30 -14.11
N GLU A 41 1.53 13.88 -12.94
CA GLU A 41 1.79 15.31 -12.79
C GLU A 41 3.22 15.68 -13.24
N ILE A 42 4.20 14.78 -13.10
CA ILE A 42 5.53 14.94 -13.69
C ILE A 42 5.45 14.95 -15.21
N ILE A 43 4.72 13.99 -15.82
CA ILE A 43 4.59 13.92 -17.28
C ILE A 43 3.87 15.16 -17.80
N ARG A 44 2.77 15.58 -17.20
CA ARG A 44 2.02 16.80 -17.58
C ARG A 44 2.88 18.08 -17.48
N ALA A 45 3.73 18.19 -16.46
CA ALA A 45 4.60 19.34 -16.29
C ALA A 45 5.77 19.32 -17.30
N THR A 46 6.24 18.14 -17.69
CA THR A 46 7.39 17.97 -18.59
C THR A 46 6.98 18.01 -20.05
N TYR A 47 5.89 17.35 -20.39
CA TYR A 47 5.34 17.14 -21.73
C TYR A 47 3.85 17.52 -21.78
N PRO A 48 3.54 18.84 -21.75
CA PRO A 48 2.16 19.32 -21.62
C PRO A 48 1.24 18.97 -22.80
N GLU A 49 1.82 18.54 -23.92
CA GLU A 49 1.08 18.07 -25.10
C GLU A 49 0.54 16.64 -24.95
N LYS A 50 1.02 15.87 -23.96
CA LYS A 50 0.63 14.47 -23.80
C LYS A 50 -0.62 14.32 -22.94
N THR A 51 -1.45 13.35 -23.31
CA THR A 51 -2.62 12.97 -22.51
C THR A 51 -2.23 11.85 -21.54
N VAL A 52 -2.50 12.01 -20.24
CA VAL A 52 -2.18 11.00 -19.22
C VAL A 52 -3.42 10.68 -18.42
N TYR A 53 -3.77 9.40 -18.38
CA TYR A 53 -4.91 8.85 -17.67
C TYR A 53 -4.46 7.98 -16.50
N LEU A 54 -5.19 8.05 -15.40
CA LEU A 54 -5.06 7.17 -14.24
C LEU A 54 -6.27 6.26 -14.15
N LEU A 55 -6.08 4.95 -14.11
CA LEU A 55 -7.18 3.99 -13.99
C LEU A 55 -7.08 3.16 -12.71
N GLY A 56 -8.20 2.59 -12.35
CA GLY A 56 -8.38 1.70 -11.21
C GLY A 56 -9.32 2.28 -10.17
N GLU A 57 -9.66 1.49 -9.14
CA GLU A 57 -10.58 1.89 -8.08
C GLU A 57 -9.94 2.91 -7.13
N MET A 58 -10.65 4.00 -6.78
CA MET A 58 -10.18 5.01 -5.83
C MET A 58 -10.88 4.84 -4.48
N PRO A 59 -10.18 4.36 -3.45
CA PRO A 59 -10.73 4.34 -2.10
C PRO A 59 -11.03 5.74 -1.59
N SER A 60 -12.17 5.92 -0.93
CA SER A 60 -12.58 7.22 -0.38
C SER A 60 -11.56 7.83 0.58
N SER A 61 -10.79 6.99 1.27
CA SER A 61 -9.73 7.41 2.19
C SER A 61 -8.49 7.99 1.52
N LEU A 62 -8.30 7.79 0.19
CA LEU A 62 -7.12 8.22 -0.56
C LEU A 62 -7.42 9.35 -1.57
N THR A 63 -8.67 9.82 -1.65
CA THR A 63 -9.08 10.89 -2.58
C THR A 63 -8.34 12.22 -2.37
N TYR A 64 -7.72 12.41 -1.21
CA TYR A 64 -6.90 13.59 -0.93
C TYR A 64 -5.58 13.61 -1.74
N ILE A 65 -5.15 12.48 -2.32
CA ILE A 65 -3.94 12.39 -3.15
C ILE A 65 -4.25 12.75 -4.60
N GLY A 66 -5.44 12.36 -5.12
CA GLY A 66 -5.85 12.66 -6.48
C GLY A 66 -7.14 11.95 -6.87
N GLU A 67 -7.41 11.92 -8.18
CA GLU A 67 -8.61 11.33 -8.76
C GLU A 67 -8.24 10.43 -9.93
N MET A 68 -9.07 9.42 -10.20
CA MET A 68 -8.95 8.51 -11.34
C MET A 68 -9.78 9.01 -12.53
N ASP A 69 -9.37 8.61 -13.72
CA ASP A 69 -10.04 8.95 -14.97
C ASP A 69 -10.93 7.79 -15.44
N GLU A 70 -11.93 8.11 -16.25
CA GLU A 70 -12.72 7.15 -17.03
C GLU A 70 -12.40 7.31 -18.52
N ILE A 71 -12.06 6.21 -19.21
CA ILE A 71 -11.71 6.22 -20.62
C ILE A 71 -12.40 5.09 -21.39
N THR A 72 -12.41 5.21 -22.70
CA THR A 72 -12.92 4.16 -23.59
C THR A 72 -11.84 3.11 -23.88
N GLN A 73 -12.27 1.92 -24.36
CA GLN A 73 -11.35 0.87 -24.83
C GLN A 73 -10.40 1.41 -25.95
N GLU A 74 -10.91 2.22 -26.88
CA GLU A 74 -10.09 2.79 -27.96
C GLU A 74 -8.97 3.70 -27.42
N GLN A 75 -9.27 4.53 -26.39
CA GLN A 75 -8.26 5.36 -25.75
C GLN A 75 -7.22 4.51 -24.99
N PHE A 76 -7.66 3.42 -24.35
CA PHE A 76 -6.76 2.49 -23.67
C PHE A 76 -5.83 1.81 -24.67
N ASP A 77 -6.36 1.25 -25.77
CA ASP A 77 -5.59 0.53 -26.79
C ASP A 77 -4.56 1.42 -27.52
N ALA A 78 -4.83 2.73 -27.58
CA ALA A 78 -3.93 3.71 -28.20
C ALA A 78 -2.83 4.22 -27.24
N SER A 79 -2.83 3.83 -25.97
CA SER A 79 -1.96 4.38 -24.95
C SER A 79 -0.76 3.50 -24.62
N LEU A 80 0.35 4.13 -24.25
CA LEU A 80 1.44 3.46 -23.55
C LEU A 80 0.98 3.11 -22.14
N ILE A 81 1.14 1.86 -21.72
CA ILE A 81 0.75 1.39 -20.39
C ILE A 81 1.96 1.37 -19.46
N ILE A 82 1.85 2.06 -18.33
CA ILE A 82 2.84 2.04 -17.25
C ILE A 82 2.17 1.46 -16.01
N VAL A 83 2.77 0.43 -15.42
CA VAL A 83 2.29 -0.20 -14.19
C VAL A 83 3.26 0.14 -13.07
N LEU A 84 2.74 0.79 -12.03
CA LEU A 84 3.48 1.21 -10.86
C LEU A 84 3.09 0.35 -9.65
N ASP A 85 4.05 0.09 -8.78
CA ASP A 85 3.81 -0.49 -7.46
C ASP A 85 3.00 -1.78 -7.48
N CYS A 86 3.30 -2.68 -8.42
CA CYS A 86 2.57 -3.92 -8.59
C CYS A 86 3.51 -5.11 -8.81
N ALA A 87 3.62 -5.97 -7.79
CA ALA A 87 4.55 -7.10 -7.78
C ALA A 87 4.21 -8.17 -8.82
N ASN A 88 2.91 -8.38 -9.11
CA ASN A 88 2.44 -9.48 -9.94
C ASN A 88 1.20 -9.11 -10.78
N THR A 89 1.13 -9.68 -11.98
CA THR A 89 0.11 -9.35 -12.99
C THR A 89 -1.34 -9.54 -12.56
N PRO A 90 -1.73 -10.58 -11.77
CA PRO A 90 -3.11 -10.74 -11.34
C PRO A 90 -3.65 -9.61 -10.46
N ARG A 91 -2.76 -8.81 -9.88
CA ARG A 91 -3.14 -7.69 -9.03
C ARG A 91 -3.21 -6.34 -9.75
N ILE A 92 -2.93 -6.29 -11.04
CA ILE A 92 -3.06 -5.04 -11.82
C ILE A 92 -4.54 -4.63 -11.84
N ASP A 93 -4.84 -3.47 -11.26
CA ASP A 93 -6.19 -2.92 -11.24
C ASP A 93 -6.47 -2.15 -12.53
N CYS A 94 -7.20 -2.78 -13.42
CA CYS A 94 -7.59 -2.22 -14.70
C CYS A 94 -8.93 -2.79 -15.16
N PRO A 95 -9.86 -1.96 -15.66
CA PRO A 95 -11.13 -2.45 -16.22
C PRO A 95 -11.00 -3.09 -17.61
N PHE A 96 -9.80 -3.02 -18.21
CA PHE A 96 -9.49 -3.54 -19.53
C PHE A 96 -8.47 -4.67 -19.45
N GLU A 97 -8.38 -5.49 -20.51
CA GLU A 97 -7.36 -6.53 -20.61
C GLU A 97 -5.96 -5.90 -20.83
N VAL A 98 -5.03 -6.23 -19.95
CA VAL A 98 -3.64 -5.76 -20.03
C VAL A 98 -2.76 -6.85 -20.59
N ASP A 99 -1.97 -6.54 -21.63
CA ASP A 99 -0.88 -7.42 -22.10
C ASP A 99 0.39 -7.13 -21.28
N PRO A 100 0.76 -7.97 -20.31
CA PRO A 100 1.88 -7.69 -19.42
C PRO A 100 3.22 -7.61 -20.15
N SER A 101 3.33 -8.17 -21.36
CA SER A 101 4.58 -8.16 -22.15
C SER A 101 4.87 -6.79 -22.78
N LYS A 102 3.89 -5.88 -22.81
CA LYS A 102 4.00 -4.57 -23.49
C LYS A 102 4.10 -3.38 -22.53
N VAL A 103 3.88 -3.60 -21.25
CA VAL A 103 3.87 -2.52 -20.27
C VAL A 103 5.28 -2.11 -19.83
N ILE A 104 5.39 -0.92 -19.26
CA ILE A 104 6.55 -0.51 -18.45
C ILE A 104 6.20 -0.78 -16.99
N LYS A 105 7.02 -1.57 -16.29
CA LYS A 105 6.91 -1.83 -14.85
C LYS A 105 7.91 -0.99 -14.08
N ILE A 106 7.45 -0.28 -13.02
CA ILE A 106 8.31 0.38 -12.03
C ILE A 106 7.79 -0.01 -10.66
N ASP A 107 8.62 -0.68 -9.83
CA ASP A 107 8.17 -1.32 -8.60
C ASP A 107 9.31 -1.41 -7.58
N HIS A 108 8.97 -1.48 -6.29
CA HIS A 108 9.91 -1.70 -5.21
C HIS A 108 9.72 -3.06 -4.49
N HIS A 109 8.69 -3.80 -4.83
CA HIS A 109 8.41 -5.11 -4.24
C HIS A 109 9.37 -6.20 -4.77
N PRO A 110 9.57 -7.31 -4.01
CA PRO A 110 10.30 -8.46 -4.52
C PRO A 110 9.69 -9.00 -5.82
N ASP A 111 10.51 -9.14 -6.86
CA ASP A 111 10.11 -9.52 -8.21
C ASP A 111 9.75 -11.00 -8.28
N ARG A 112 8.50 -11.33 -7.98
CA ARG A 112 7.96 -12.70 -7.98
C ARG A 112 7.33 -13.09 -9.33
N ASP A 113 6.92 -12.10 -10.10
CA ASP A 113 6.31 -12.25 -11.41
C ASP A 113 7.01 -11.25 -12.35
N VAL A 114 7.92 -11.77 -13.20
CA VAL A 114 8.72 -10.95 -14.11
C VAL A 114 7.86 -10.60 -15.32
N TYR A 115 7.44 -9.35 -15.43
CA TYR A 115 6.68 -8.84 -16.56
C TYR A 115 7.13 -7.42 -16.95
N GLY A 116 6.70 -6.98 -18.15
CA GLY A 116 7.02 -5.68 -18.72
C GLY A 116 8.06 -5.75 -19.82
N ALA A 117 7.84 -5.02 -20.90
CA ALA A 117 8.84 -4.78 -21.96
C ALA A 117 10.06 -4.03 -21.40
N ILE A 118 9.79 -3.13 -20.43
CA ILE A 118 10.80 -2.50 -19.58
C ILE A 118 10.36 -2.77 -18.14
N SER A 119 11.23 -3.37 -17.35
CA SER A 119 10.97 -3.65 -15.93
C SER A 119 12.09 -3.05 -15.07
N PHE A 120 11.72 -2.14 -14.19
CA PHE A 120 12.60 -1.56 -13.18
C PHE A 120 12.07 -1.89 -11.80
N VAL A 121 12.80 -2.73 -11.06
CA VAL A 121 12.43 -3.16 -9.71
C VAL A 121 13.60 -2.90 -8.77
N ASP A 122 13.43 -2.02 -7.77
CA ASP A 122 14.46 -1.74 -6.76
C ASP A 122 13.94 -1.98 -5.34
N THR A 123 14.15 -3.19 -4.84
CA THR A 123 13.72 -3.63 -3.51
C THR A 123 14.46 -2.95 -2.35
N ASN A 124 15.45 -2.09 -2.63
CA ASN A 124 16.13 -1.27 -1.61
C ASN A 124 15.50 0.12 -1.47
N SER A 125 14.62 0.51 -2.39
CA SER A 125 13.85 1.74 -2.25
C SER A 125 12.71 1.53 -1.26
N SER A 126 12.40 2.56 -0.48
CA SER A 126 11.34 2.49 0.53
C SER A 126 9.95 2.42 -0.07
N SER A 127 9.79 2.85 -1.33
CA SER A 127 8.52 2.96 -2.04
C SER A 127 8.76 3.17 -3.54
N THR A 128 7.75 2.92 -4.36
CA THR A 128 7.75 3.27 -5.79
C THR A 128 7.79 4.79 -5.98
N SER A 129 7.17 5.55 -5.10
CA SER A 129 7.28 7.02 -5.07
C SER A 129 8.73 7.49 -4.85
N GLU A 130 9.53 6.82 -4.02
CA GLU A 130 10.96 7.11 -3.88
C GLU A 130 11.71 6.85 -5.20
N ILE A 131 11.41 5.76 -5.90
CA ILE A 131 12.01 5.45 -7.21
C ILE A 131 11.73 6.58 -8.20
N LEU A 132 10.49 7.03 -8.29
CA LEU A 132 10.11 8.14 -9.17
C LEU A 132 10.82 9.46 -8.80
N CYS A 133 11.00 9.74 -7.51
CA CYS A 133 11.82 10.88 -7.07
C CYS A 133 13.26 10.75 -7.54
N ARG A 134 13.86 9.55 -7.43
CA ARG A 134 15.24 9.31 -7.90
C ARG A 134 15.37 9.47 -9.41
N PHE A 135 14.34 9.11 -10.18
CA PHE A 135 14.31 9.42 -11.61
C PHE A 135 14.17 10.93 -11.88
N ALA A 136 13.25 11.60 -11.21
CA ALA A 136 13.00 13.02 -11.43
C ALA A 136 14.18 13.91 -11.03
N PHE A 137 14.93 13.51 -10.00
CA PHE A 137 16.09 14.28 -9.49
C PHE A 137 17.44 13.73 -9.92
N ASP A 138 17.48 12.79 -10.89
CA ASP A 138 18.72 12.35 -11.52
C ASP A 138 19.40 13.52 -12.26
N VAL A 139 20.72 13.54 -12.30
CA VAL A 139 21.49 14.62 -12.93
C VAL A 139 21.26 14.74 -14.44
N GLU A 140 20.78 13.67 -15.07
CA GLU A 140 20.45 13.65 -16.51
C GLU A 140 18.94 13.77 -16.75
N SER A 141 18.13 13.89 -15.70
CA SER A 141 16.68 14.01 -15.82
C SER A 141 16.28 15.39 -16.36
N THR A 142 15.34 15.37 -17.29
CA THR A 142 14.66 16.56 -17.80
C THR A 142 13.26 16.73 -17.23
N TRP A 143 12.84 15.82 -16.36
CA TRP A 143 11.52 15.83 -15.76
C TRP A 143 11.33 17.02 -14.84
N LYS A 144 10.14 17.61 -14.91
CA LYS A 144 9.75 18.76 -14.08
C LYS A 144 8.79 18.27 -12.99
N VAL A 145 9.13 18.54 -11.76
CA VAL A 145 8.29 18.26 -10.62
C VAL A 145 7.38 19.47 -10.36
N SER A 146 6.08 19.27 -10.34
CA SER A 146 5.10 20.27 -9.90
C SER A 146 4.85 20.13 -8.39
N LYS A 147 4.13 21.10 -7.80
CA LYS A 147 3.69 20.99 -6.40
C LYS A 147 2.78 19.79 -6.19
N GLU A 148 1.88 19.51 -7.13
CA GLU A 148 0.95 18.40 -7.11
C GLU A 148 1.69 17.06 -7.17
N ALA A 149 2.68 16.93 -8.06
CA ALA A 149 3.56 15.77 -8.12
C ALA A 149 4.30 15.56 -6.79
N ALA A 150 4.86 16.64 -6.22
CA ALA A 150 5.60 16.56 -4.97
C ALA A 150 4.71 16.14 -3.79
N ASN A 151 3.47 16.64 -3.71
CA ASN A 151 2.51 16.23 -2.69
C ASN A 151 2.16 14.73 -2.81
N ALA A 152 1.88 14.26 -4.02
CA ALA A 152 1.51 12.86 -4.26
C ALA A 152 2.67 11.90 -3.93
N LEU A 153 3.88 12.18 -4.42
CA LEU A 153 5.08 11.37 -4.13
C LEU A 153 5.44 11.39 -2.64
N TYR A 154 5.29 12.55 -1.98
CA TYR A 154 5.49 12.63 -0.53
C TYR A 154 4.48 11.77 0.23
N ALA A 155 3.21 11.81 -0.16
CA ALA A 155 2.18 10.97 0.46
C ALA A 155 2.51 9.47 0.29
N GLY A 156 2.96 9.04 -0.89
CA GLY A 156 3.41 7.66 -1.12
C GLY A 156 4.57 7.26 -0.22
N ILE A 157 5.64 8.04 -0.19
CA ILE A 157 6.81 7.77 0.66
C ILE A 157 6.40 7.67 2.14
N VAL A 158 5.57 8.60 2.63
CA VAL A 158 5.12 8.61 4.04
C VAL A 158 4.27 7.39 4.35
N GLY A 159 3.42 6.95 3.41
CA GLY A 159 2.61 5.74 3.54
C GLY A 159 3.47 4.50 3.76
N ASP A 160 4.34 4.20 2.82
CA ASP A 160 5.15 2.97 2.80
C ASP A 160 6.27 2.93 3.84
N THR A 161 6.73 4.09 4.27
CA THR A 161 7.68 4.18 5.39
C THR A 161 7.01 4.15 6.77
N GLY A 162 5.69 4.04 6.82
CA GLY A 162 4.94 4.16 8.08
C GLY A 162 5.30 5.45 8.82
N ARG A 163 5.31 6.57 8.10
CA ARG A 163 5.72 7.89 8.62
C ARG A 163 7.19 7.90 9.07
N PHE A 164 8.06 7.29 8.27
CA PHE A 164 9.51 7.15 8.50
C PHE A 164 9.89 6.24 9.70
N LEU A 165 8.97 5.40 10.17
CA LEU A 165 9.20 4.52 11.31
C LEU A 165 9.60 3.09 10.89
N TYR A 166 9.43 2.72 9.62
CA TYR A 166 9.76 1.37 9.15
C TYR A 166 11.22 1.24 8.73
N PRO A 167 11.79 0.01 8.82
CA PRO A 167 13.19 -0.25 8.50
C PRO A 167 13.60 0.09 7.05
N ALA A 168 12.65 0.15 6.12
CA ALA A 168 12.88 0.55 4.74
C ALA A 168 13.25 2.05 4.60
N THR A 169 13.05 2.87 5.64
CA THR A 169 13.43 4.28 5.67
C THR A 169 14.95 4.42 5.73
N THR A 170 15.54 5.07 4.74
CA THR A 170 16.99 5.22 4.58
C THR A 170 17.41 6.68 4.46
N ALA A 171 18.73 6.94 4.43
CA ALA A 171 19.27 8.26 4.12
C ALA A 171 18.84 8.74 2.72
N VAL A 172 18.65 7.82 1.75
CA VAL A 172 18.16 8.15 0.41
C VAL A 172 16.71 8.64 0.48
N THR A 173 15.87 7.95 1.26
CA THR A 173 14.47 8.37 1.49
C THR A 173 14.42 9.83 1.98
N PHE A 174 15.19 10.17 3.02
CA PHE A 174 15.23 11.55 3.53
C PHE A 174 15.81 12.55 2.53
N ALA A 175 16.79 12.15 1.71
CA ALA A 175 17.33 13.01 0.66
C ALA A 175 16.28 13.33 -0.41
N MET A 176 15.47 12.33 -0.82
CA MET A 176 14.37 12.54 -1.77
C MET A 176 13.28 13.41 -1.16
N VAL A 177 12.88 13.13 0.08
CA VAL A 177 11.92 13.98 0.80
C VAL A 177 12.41 15.43 0.89
N SER A 178 13.67 15.64 1.24
CA SER A 178 14.24 17.00 1.29
C SER A 178 14.08 17.75 -0.03
N LYS A 179 14.31 17.08 -1.17
CA LYS A 179 14.13 17.68 -2.50
C LYS A 179 12.65 17.97 -2.81
N LEU A 180 11.73 17.04 -2.44
CA LEU A 180 10.29 17.28 -2.61
C LEU A 180 9.82 18.53 -1.85
N LEU A 181 10.34 18.77 -0.65
CA LEU A 181 9.95 19.91 0.18
C LEU A 181 10.30 21.27 -0.46
N GLU A 182 11.21 21.33 -1.43
CA GLU A 182 11.50 22.54 -2.20
C GLU A 182 10.29 22.99 -3.05
N PHE A 183 9.32 22.08 -3.31
CA PHE A 183 8.10 22.34 -4.08
C PHE A 183 6.88 22.71 -3.22
N ALA A 184 7.10 23.18 -2.00
CA ALA A 184 6.06 23.63 -1.07
C ALA A 184 4.99 22.55 -0.78
N VAL A 185 5.43 21.33 -0.46
CA VAL A 185 4.57 20.21 -0.05
C VAL A 185 3.74 20.58 1.18
N ASP A 186 2.46 20.25 1.15
CA ASP A 186 1.55 20.40 2.28
C ASP A 186 1.67 19.22 3.26
N ILE A 187 2.77 19.19 4.01
CA ILE A 187 3.04 18.16 5.02
C ILE A 187 1.88 18.02 6.01
N SER A 188 1.36 19.15 6.49
CA SER A 188 0.34 19.16 7.55
C SER A 188 -1.00 18.64 7.04
N GLY A 189 -1.40 19.01 5.81
CA GLY A 189 -2.61 18.52 5.19
C GLY A 189 -2.53 17.02 4.90
N ILE A 190 -1.43 16.55 4.32
CA ILE A 190 -1.21 15.12 4.07
C ILE A 190 -1.20 14.33 5.38
N ALA A 191 -0.46 14.79 6.40
CA ALA A 191 -0.43 14.15 7.70
C ALA A 191 -1.82 14.10 8.35
N TYR A 192 -2.61 15.18 8.26
CA TYR A 192 -3.97 15.22 8.76
C TYR A 192 -4.81 14.09 8.17
N HIS A 193 -4.81 13.91 6.86
CA HIS A 193 -5.57 12.83 6.20
C HIS A 193 -5.08 11.43 6.61
N MET A 194 -3.78 11.24 6.79
CA MET A 194 -3.21 9.94 7.15
C MET A 194 -3.43 9.51 8.61
N ILE A 195 -3.61 10.48 9.53
CA ILE A 195 -3.72 10.17 10.97
C ILE A 195 -5.12 10.38 11.53
N THR A 196 -6.00 11.06 10.78
CA THR A 196 -7.34 11.39 11.27
C THR A 196 -8.28 10.23 10.99
N ASN A 197 -8.98 9.80 12.01
CA ASN A 197 -10.01 8.77 11.91
C ASN A 197 -11.39 9.38 12.19
N PRO A 198 -12.47 8.84 11.58
CA PRO A 198 -13.82 9.13 12.00
C PRO A 198 -14.01 8.90 13.51
N VAL A 199 -14.89 9.67 14.13
CA VAL A 199 -15.17 9.52 15.57
C VAL A 199 -15.62 8.10 15.93
N ALA A 200 -16.39 7.46 15.06
CA ALA A 200 -16.83 6.09 15.21
C ALA A 200 -15.65 5.11 15.31
N VAL A 201 -14.68 5.21 14.39
CA VAL A 201 -13.44 4.41 14.38
C VAL A 201 -12.61 4.68 15.64
N SER A 202 -12.53 5.95 16.08
CA SER A 202 -11.81 6.30 17.31
C SER A 202 -12.47 5.72 18.59
N ARG A 203 -13.81 5.64 18.61
CA ARG A 203 -14.55 4.98 19.70
C ARG A 203 -14.32 3.47 19.70
N LEU A 204 -14.36 2.84 18.53
CA LEU A 204 -14.02 1.42 18.37
C LEU A 204 -12.59 1.14 18.81
N ALA A 205 -11.64 2.02 18.48
CA ALA A 205 -10.26 1.92 18.96
C ALA A 205 -10.17 1.91 20.49
N GLY A 206 -10.89 2.81 21.16
CA GLY A 206 -11.00 2.84 22.61
C GLY A 206 -11.57 1.54 23.18
N TYR A 207 -12.62 1.00 22.57
CA TYR A 207 -13.22 -0.28 22.95
C TYR A 207 -12.21 -1.44 22.80
N ILE A 208 -11.47 -1.50 21.69
CA ILE A 208 -10.44 -2.53 21.47
C ILE A 208 -9.37 -2.45 22.53
N TYR A 209 -8.81 -1.26 22.83
CA TYR A 209 -7.80 -1.11 23.88
C TYR A 209 -8.29 -1.53 25.29
N GLN A 210 -9.56 -1.31 25.59
CA GLN A 210 -10.14 -1.69 26.88
C GLN A 210 -10.39 -3.19 27.01
N ASN A 211 -10.68 -3.86 25.90
CA ASN A 211 -11.18 -5.25 25.89
C ASN A 211 -10.21 -6.25 25.26
N MET A 212 -9.06 -5.79 24.70
CA MET A 212 -8.10 -6.73 24.14
C MET A 212 -7.48 -7.58 25.27
N GLU A 213 -7.50 -8.88 25.06
CA GLU A 213 -6.80 -9.81 25.93
C GLU A 213 -5.36 -10.00 25.45
N ILE A 214 -4.40 -9.93 26.36
CA ILE A 214 -2.98 -10.10 26.06
C ILE A 214 -2.49 -11.34 26.82
N SER A 215 -2.00 -12.33 26.09
CA SER A 215 -1.46 -13.55 26.69
C SER A 215 -0.07 -13.34 27.27
N GLU A 216 0.39 -14.29 28.11
CA GLU A 216 1.76 -14.31 28.67
C GLU A 216 2.85 -14.33 27.60
N ASN A 217 2.53 -14.79 26.37
CA ASN A 217 3.45 -14.81 25.24
C ASN A 217 3.36 -13.53 24.38
N GLY A 218 2.64 -12.49 24.82
CA GLY A 218 2.52 -11.23 24.08
C GLY A 218 1.68 -11.34 22.80
N VAL A 219 0.66 -12.18 22.82
CA VAL A 219 -0.35 -12.27 21.74
C VAL A 219 -1.59 -11.49 22.15
N ALA A 220 -2.03 -10.56 21.31
CA ALA A 220 -3.33 -9.91 21.48
C ALA A 220 -4.35 -10.49 20.48
N ALA A 221 -5.57 -10.73 20.95
CA ALA A 221 -6.68 -11.15 20.11
C ALA A 221 -7.92 -10.31 20.40
N THR A 222 -8.62 -9.94 19.35
CA THR A 222 -9.88 -9.19 19.47
C THR A 222 -10.88 -9.75 18.46
N ILE A 223 -12.10 -10.01 18.91
CA ILE A 223 -13.23 -10.37 18.07
C ILE A 223 -14.16 -9.17 18.02
N LEU A 224 -14.50 -8.71 16.83
CA LEU A 224 -15.55 -7.72 16.57
C LEU A 224 -16.74 -8.44 15.99
N THR A 225 -17.86 -8.40 16.71
CA THR A 225 -19.13 -8.98 16.26
C THR A 225 -19.89 -7.98 15.38
N GLN A 226 -20.88 -8.47 14.61
CA GLN A 226 -21.79 -7.59 13.87
C GLN A 226 -22.51 -6.60 14.80
N LYS A 227 -22.82 -7.01 16.05
CA LYS A 227 -23.39 -6.12 17.08
C LYS A 227 -22.43 -5.01 17.50
N ASP A 228 -21.12 -5.29 17.58
CA ASP A 228 -20.11 -4.28 17.88
C ASP A 228 -20.02 -3.27 16.75
N LEU A 229 -20.00 -3.73 15.49
CA LEU A 229 -19.99 -2.85 14.33
C LEU A 229 -21.23 -1.95 14.29
N GLU A 230 -22.42 -2.53 14.48
CA GLU A 230 -23.68 -1.78 14.56
C GLU A 230 -23.68 -0.76 15.71
N HIS A 231 -23.20 -1.17 16.91
CA HIS A 231 -23.11 -0.29 18.08
C HIS A 231 -22.26 0.95 17.84
N PHE A 232 -21.13 0.80 17.13
CA PHE A 232 -20.23 1.91 16.80
C PHE A 232 -20.62 2.64 15.51
N GLY A 233 -21.57 2.12 14.71
CA GLY A 233 -21.96 2.66 13.42
C GLY A 233 -20.80 2.57 12.41
N ILE A 234 -20.15 1.41 12.33
CA ILE A 234 -18.98 1.15 11.51
C ILE A 234 -19.31 0.05 10.51
N GLU A 235 -18.98 0.29 9.23
CA GLU A 235 -18.98 -0.73 8.19
C GLU A 235 -17.70 -1.57 8.28
N GLU A 236 -17.74 -2.78 7.72
CA GLU A 236 -16.63 -3.73 7.81
C GLU A 236 -15.31 -3.22 7.24
N ASP A 237 -15.36 -2.46 6.14
CA ASP A 237 -14.17 -1.88 5.51
C ASP A 237 -13.47 -0.87 6.42
N GLN A 238 -14.23 -0.14 7.24
CA GLN A 238 -13.69 0.83 8.20
C GLN A 238 -12.90 0.17 9.34
N THR A 239 -13.03 -1.15 9.55
CA THR A 239 -12.23 -1.89 10.54
C THR A 239 -10.73 -1.91 10.21
N HIS A 240 -10.35 -1.63 8.96
CA HIS A 240 -8.94 -1.49 8.58
C HIS A 240 -8.20 -0.44 9.42
N GLY A 241 -8.88 0.63 9.84
CA GLY A 241 -8.32 1.70 10.68
C GLY A 241 -7.90 1.24 12.09
N VAL A 242 -8.36 0.08 12.55
CA VAL A 242 -8.06 -0.43 13.89
C VAL A 242 -7.17 -1.67 13.93
N ILE A 243 -6.84 -2.26 12.76
CA ILE A 243 -6.03 -3.50 12.68
C ILE A 243 -4.67 -3.33 13.35
N SER A 244 -4.04 -2.18 13.21
CA SER A 244 -2.67 -1.93 13.69
C SER A 244 -2.59 -1.40 15.12
N LEU A 245 -3.70 -1.21 15.83
CA LEU A 245 -3.71 -0.66 17.20
C LEU A 245 -2.80 -1.42 18.17
N PRO A 246 -2.81 -2.77 18.22
CA PRO A 246 -1.95 -3.50 19.15
C PRO A 246 -0.46 -3.31 18.90
N SER A 247 -0.06 -2.82 17.72
CA SER A 247 1.36 -2.58 17.39
C SER A 247 2.03 -1.57 18.31
N THR A 248 1.26 -0.64 18.89
CA THR A 248 1.78 0.43 19.76
C THR A 248 1.81 0.05 21.24
N VAL A 249 1.31 -1.15 21.59
CA VAL A 249 1.27 -1.63 22.98
C VAL A 249 2.56 -2.39 23.30
N GLU A 250 3.18 -2.04 24.42
CA GLU A 250 4.38 -2.72 24.91
C GLU A 250 4.07 -4.19 25.25
N GLY A 251 5.00 -5.08 24.98
CA GLY A 251 4.84 -6.52 25.26
C GLY A 251 4.00 -7.30 24.24
N ILE A 252 3.36 -6.65 23.28
CA ILE A 252 2.67 -7.36 22.19
C ILE A 252 3.67 -7.64 21.05
N HIS A 253 3.76 -8.91 20.65
CA HIS A 253 4.64 -9.40 19.59
C HIS A 253 3.90 -9.76 18.31
N CYS A 254 2.68 -10.30 18.43
CA CYS A 254 1.76 -10.52 17.31
C CYS A 254 0.31 -10.42 17.78
N TRP A 255 -0.60 -10.22 16.81
CA TRP A 255 -2.02 -10.05 17.15
C TRP A 255 -2.93 -10.49 16.01
N ALA A 256 -4.19 -10.78 16.37
CA ALA A 256 -5.27 -11.07 15.46
C ALA A 256 -6.47 -10.14 15.71
N LEU A 257 -7.04 -9.62 14.63
CA LEU A 257 -8.36 -9.01 14.63
C LEU A 257 -9.29 -9.92 13.81
N PHE A 258 -10.32 -10.44 14.47
CA PHE A 258 -11.38 -11.24 13.88
C PHE A 258 -12.60 -10.35 13.71
N VAL A 259 -13.14 -10.25 12.49
CA VAL A 259 -14.34 -9.47 12.19
C VAL A 259 -15.42 -10.41 11.68
N GLU A 260 -16.47 -10.55 12.47
CA GLU A 260 -17.64 -11.35 12.09
C GLU A 260 -18.27 -10.77 10.81
N GLN A 261 -18.57 -11.65 9.86
CA GLN A 261 -19.20 -11.32 8.60
C GLN A 261 -20.72 -11.54 8.67
N PRO A 262 -21.53 -10.95 7.77
CA PRO A 262 -22.98 -11.15 7.75
C PRO A 262 -23.43 -12.61 7.59
N ASP A 263 -22.58 -13.46 6.99
CA ASP A 263 -22.85 -14.90 6.84
C ASP A 263 -22.46 -15.75 8.06
N GLY A 264 -21.92 -15.08 9.11
CA GLY A 264 -21.47 -15.73 10.35
C GLY A 264 -20.02 -16.24 10.29
N SER A 265 -19.32 -16.09 9.17
CA SER A 265 -17.88 -16.35 9.09
C SER A 265 -17.06 -15.22 9.76
N TYR A 266 -15.75 -15.40 9.88
CA TYR A 266 -14.85 -14.41 10.45
C TYR A 266 -13.73 -14.08 9.46
N ARG A 267 -13.62 -12.80 9.08
CA ARG A 267 -12.42 -12.29 8.42
C ARG A 267 -11.32 -12.13 9.45
N VAL A 268 -10.18 -12.77 9.19
CA VAL A 268 -9.03 -12.80 10.09
C VAL A 268 -7.94 -11.90 9.56
N ASN A 269 -7.46 -10.98 10.38
CA ASN A 269 -6.29 -10.14 10.10
C ASN A 269 -5.20 -10.47 11.11
N LEU A 270 -4.09 -11.05 10.63
CA LEU A 270 -2.92 -11.39 11.43
C LEU A 270 -1.82 -10.37 11.20
N ARG A 271 -1.21 -9.89 12.27
CA ARG A 271 -0.09 -8.94 12.23
C ARG A 271 0.96 -9.32 13.26
N SER A 272 2.21 -8.92 13.01
CA SER A 272 3.32 -9.29 13.86
C SER A 272 4.46 -8.26 13.81
N LYS A 273 5.22 -8.20 14.90
CA LYS A 273 6.51 -7.49 15.02
C LYS A 273 7.72 -8.44 15.00
N GLY A 274 7.51 -9.75 14.82
CA GLY A 274 8.58 -10.75 14.82
C GLY A 274 8.11 -12.18 14.53
N PRO A 275 7.16 -12.75 15.32
CA PRO A 275 6.60 -14.08 15.04
C PRO A 275 6.05 -14.21 13.62
N ILE A 276 6.30 -15.35 12.98
CA ILE A 276 5.81 -15.62 11.62
C ILE A 276 4.32 -15.99 11.67
N VAL A 277 3.47 -15.23 10.94
CA VAL A 277 2.01 -15.39 10.95
C VAL A 277 1.42 -15.90 9.63
N ASN A 278 2.14 -15.83 8.52
CA ASN A 278 1.61 -16.28 7.23
C ASN A 278 1.42 -17.80 7.13
N VAL A 279 2.22 -18.57 7.84
CA VAL A 279 2.04 -20.04 7.91
C VAL A 279 0.71 -20.36 8.61
N ILE A 280 0.37 -19.60 9.65
CA ILE A 280 -0.91 -19.75 10.36
C ILE A 280 -2.06 -19.43 9.40
N ALA A 281 -2.00 -18.31 8.68
CA ALA A 281 -3.01 -17.98 7.68
C ALA A 281 -3.17 -19.09 6.62
N GLN A 282 -2.07 -19.67 6.13
CA GLN A 282 -2.08 -20.75 5.15
C GLN A 282 -2.74 -22.02 5.68
N ASN A 283 -2.53 -22.38 6.94
CA ASN A 283 -3.18 -23.53 7.59
C ASN A 283 -4.72 -23.40 7.60
N HIS A 284 -5.22 -22.16 7.58
CA HIS A 284 -6.65 -21.82 7.57
C HIS A 284 -7.13 -21.29 6.21
N GLY A 285 -6.49 -21.72 5.11
CA GLY A 285 -6.94 -21.41 3.74
C GLY A 285 -6.67 -19.99 3.29
N GLY A 286 -5.88 -19.25 4.05
CA GLY A 286 -5.49 -17.86 3.75
C GLY A 286 -4.05 -17.72 3.24
N GLY A 287 -3.46 -16.54 3.45
CA GLY A 287 -2.09 -16.27 3.03
C GLY A 287 -1.63 -14.85 3.36
N GLY A 288 -0.49 -14.48 2.81
CA GLY A 288 0.09 -13.13 2.96
C GLY A 288 1.59 -13.16 3.24
N HIS A 289 2.08 -12.08 3.80
CA HIS A 289 3.48 -11.89 4.16
C HIS A 289 3.80 -12.48 5.55
N PRO A 290 5.07 -12.78 5.86
CA PRO A 290 5.46 -13.33 7.15
C PRO A 290 4.93 -12.57 8.37
N LEU A 291 4.81 -11.25 8.30
CA LEU A 291 4.38 -10.39 9.40
C LEU A 291 2.97 -9.79 9.23
N ALA A 292 2.31 -10.01 8.07
CA ALA A 292 0.99 -9.48 7.77
C ALA A 292 0.23 -10.44 6.85
N SER A 293 -0.80 -11.09 7.36
CA SER A 293 -1.54 -12.13 6.66
C SER A 293 -3.03 -12.08 6.99
N GLY A 294 -3.84 -12.77 6.19
CA GLY A 294 -5.27 -12.88 6.40
C GLY A 294 -5.81 -14.24 6.02
N ALA A 295 -6.97 -14.58 6.57
CA ALA A 295 -7.75 -15.77 6.26
C ALA A 295 -9.24 -15.47 6.45
N ILE A 296 -10.10 -16.42 6.05
CA ILE A 296 -11.52 -16.44 6.41
C ILE A 296 -11.78 -17.79 7.08
N VAL A 297 -12.38 -17.76 8.28
CA VAL A 297 -12.74 -18.97 9.02
C VAL A 297 -14.24 -18.99 9.32
N GLN A 298 -14.80 -20.18 9.52
CA GLN A 298 -16.25 -20.36 9.57
C GLN A 298 -16.80 -20.42 11.00
N THR A 299 -15.94 -20.68 11.98
CA THR A 299 -16.40 -20.99 13.35
C THR A 299 -15.53 -20.31 14.40
N LEU A 300 -16.09 -20.14 15.61
CA LEU A 300 -15.34 -19.67 16.78
C LEU A 300 -14.28 -20.69 17.24
N GLU A 301 -14.46 -21.98 16.95
CA GLU A 301 -13.47 -23.01 17.20
C GLU A 301 -12.20 -22.75 16.40
N GLU A 302 -12.31 -22.42 15.10
CA GLU A 302 -11.18 -22.06 14.25
C GLU A 302 -10.52 -20.75 14.70
N VAL A 303 -11.29 -19.75 15.16
CA VAL A 303 -10.77 -18.53 15.78
C VAL A 303 -9.87 -18.88 16.98
N ASN A 304 -10.34 -19.77 17.85
CA ASN A 304 -9.58 -20.21 19.03
C ASN A 304 -8.32 -21.01 18.65
N GLU A 305 -8.38 -21.79 17.56
CA GLU A 305 -7.21 -22.51 17.02
C GLU A 305 -6.14 -21.53 16.54
N ILE A 306 -6.51 -20.52 15.76
CA ILE A 306 -5.60 -19.47 15.32
C ILE A 306 -4.92 -18.76 16.52
N VAL A 307 -5.66 -18.44 17.58
CA VAL A 307 -5.12 -17.83 18.78
C VAL A 307 -4.10 -18.75 19.47
N LYS A 308 -4.34 -20.07 19.50
CA LYS A 308 -3.38 -21.06 20.04
C LYS A 308 -2.12 -21.13 19.16
N GLU A 309 -2.26 -21.15 17.84
CA GLU A 309 -1.13 -21.17 16.91
C GLU A 309 -0.29 -19.89 17.03
N LEU A 310 -0.92 -18.71 17.17
CA LEU A 310 -0.23 -17.45 17.43
C LEU A 310 0.58 -17.50 18.72
N ASN A 311 -0.01 -18.05 19.81
CA ASN A 311 0.69 -18.21 21.07
C ASN A 311 1.90 -19.16 20.97
N ALA A 312 1.80 -20.24 20.20
CA ALA A 312 2.91 -21.15 19.95
C ALA A 312 4.01 -20.45 19.14
N SER A 313 3.66 -19.75 18.06
CA SER A 313 4.61 -18.99 17.23
C SER A 313 5.34 -17.90 18.03
N SER A 314 4.61 -17.16 18.87
CA SER A 314 5.19 -16.11 19.72
C SER A 314 6.12 -16.69 20.79
N LYS A 315 5.74 -17.80 21.43
CA LYS A 315 6.58 -18.50 22.39
C LYS A 315 7.90 -18.99 21.76
N ASP A 316 7.83 -19.56 20.59
CA ASP A 316 9.00 -20.01 19.82
C ASP A 316 9.92 -18.84 19.44
N TYR A 317 9.34 -17.71 19.09
CA TYR A 317 10.08 -16.48 18.80
C TYR A 317 10.81 -15.94 20.03
N LEU A 318 10.17 -15.92 21.20
CA LEU A 318 10.75 -15.44 22.46
C LEU A 318 11.83 -16.37 23.03
N SER A 319 11.88 -17.63 22.60
CA SER A 319 12.87 -18.61 23.06
C SER A 319 14.19 -18.55 22.29
N LYS A 320 14.26 -17.78 21.23
CA LYS A 320 15.45 -17.57 20.38
C LYS A 320 16.24 -16.35 20.79
#